data_074b30d5db918b09e179eecf9fca7cb5
#
_entry.id   074b30d5db918b09e179eecf9fca7cb5
#
_cell.length_a   1.000
_cell.length_b   1.000
_cell.length_c   1.000
_cell.angle_alpha   90.00
_cell.angle_beta   90.00
_cell.angle_gamma   90.00
#
_symmetry.space_group_name_H-M   'P 1'
#
loop_
_entity.id
_entity.type
_entity.pdbx_description
1 polymer ?
#
loop_
_entity_poly.entity_id
_entity_poly.type
_entity_poly.pdbx_seq_one_letter_code
_entity_poly.pdbx_strand_id
1 'polypeptide(L)'
;MAFQPPAGRSFSQALAYAGRGLRYAARTQKHFRAQLIVAAAALVFSAWAGLPPVEIALLAVTAALVLAAELLNTAVEILADLLHPARGPAAAAAKDVSAGAVLMAAGAALAVGLLLFLPRLGGASHLSARSISLALAALSLAILVAGIASPRPPRSQR
;
A
#
# COMPACT_ATOMS: atom_id res chain seq x y z
N MET A 1 8.93 -5.11 38.80
CA MET A 1 9.76 -4.22 37.97
C MET A 1 8.86 -3.13 37.41
N ALA A 2 9.06 -1.86 37.83
CA ALA A 2 8.30 -0.74 37.31
C ALA A 2 8.78 -0.43 35.87
N PHE A 3 7.82 -0.36 34.92
CA PHE A 3 8.09 0.08 33.54
C PHE A 3 8.56 1.55 33.58
N GLN A 4 9.82 1.79 33.26
CA GLN A 4 10.33 3.15 33.03
C GLN A 4 10.15 3.45 31.54
N PRO A 5 9.33 4.45 31.16
CA PRO A 5 9.23 4.87 29.78
C PRO A 5 10.60 5.37 29.29
N PRO A 6 11.04 5.03 28.07
CA PRO A 6 12.30 5.51 27.54
C PRO A 6 12.29 7.04 27.51
N ALA A 7 13.42 7.65 27.92
CA ALA A 7 13.63 9.10 27.87
C ALA A 7 13.22 9.66 26.50
N GLY A 8 12.51 10.80 26.51
CA GLY A 8 11.93 11.41 25.30
C GLY A 8 12.99 11.57 24.21
N ARG A 9 12.76 10.95 23.07
CA ARG A 9 13.64 11.05 21.89
C ARG A 9 13.57 12.45 21.32
N SER A 10 14.72 13.05 20.96
CA SER A 10 14.70 14.31 20.22
C SER A 10 14.09 14.11 18.82
N PHE A 11 13.52 15.16 18.24
CA PHE A 11 12.93 15.13 16.90
C PHE A 11 13.93 14.64 15.83
N SER A 12 15.18 15.09 15.92
CA SER A 12 16.27 14.67 15.02
C SER A 12 16.56 13.16 15.10
N GLN A 13 16.51 12.58 16.29
CA GLN A 13 16.66 11.13 16.47
C GLN A 13 15.47 10.37 15.87
N ALA A 14 14.24 10.86 16.06
CA ALA A 14 13.06 10.26 15.45
C ALA A 14 13.15 10.25 13.92
N LEU A 15 13.57 11.36 13.31
CA LEU A 15 13.77 11.47 11.86
C LEU A 15 14.88 10.51 11.36
N ALA A 16 15.98 10.39 12.11
CA ALA A 16 17.04 9.45 11.77
C ALA A 16 16.57 7.98 11.82
N TYR A 17 15.69 7.62 12.79
CA TYR A 17 15.08 6.29 12.84
C TYR A 17 14.13 6.04 11.66
N ALA A 18 13.27 7.01 11.34
CA ALA A 18 12.38 6.94 10.20
C ALA A 18 13.17 6.73 8.88
N GLY A 19 14.24 7.49 8.67
CA GLY A 19 15.11 7.35 7.51
C GLY A 19 15.78 5.97 7.41
N ARG A 20 16.14 5.36 8.57
CA ARG A 20 16.65 3.98 8.58
C ARG A 20 15.59 2.96 8.19
N GLY A 21 14.36 3.13 8.67
CA GLY A 21 13.23 2.26 8.30
C GLY A 21 12.92 2.31 6.81
N LEU A 22 12.84 3.50 6.23
CA LEU A 22 12.65 3.68 4.78
C LEU A 22 13.78 3.05 3.96
N ARG A 23 15.03 3.24 4.40
CA ARG A 23 16.20 2.62 3.74
C ARG A 23 16.18 1.10 3.84
N TYR A 24 15.77 0.56 4.98
CA TYR A 24 15.59 -0.88 5.15
C TYR A 24 14.58 -1.43 4.16
N ALA A 25 13.37 -0.86 4.11
CA ALA A 25 12.33 -1.28 3.17
C ALA A 25 12.80 -1.16 1.71
N ALA A 26 13.42 -0.06 1.33
CA ALA A 26 13.94 0.14 -0.02
C ALA A 26 15.01 -0.88 -0.42
N ARG A 27 15.79 -1.41 0.53
CA ARG A 27 16.83 -2.41 0.26
C ARG A 27 16.31 -3.84 0.26
N THR A 28 15.35 -4.16 1.12
CA THR A 28 14.92 -5.54 1.35
C THR A 28 13.61 -5.88 0.65
N GLN A 29 12.68 -4.91 0.48
CA GLN A 29 11.33 -5.16 -0.03
C GLN A 29 11.21 -4.80 -1.51
N LYS A 30 11.03 -5.83 -2.35
CA LYS A 30 10.84 -5.65 -3.80
C LYS A 30 9.56 -4.89 -4.14
N HIS A 31 8.47 -5.14 -3.39
CA HIS A 31 7.18 -4.48 -3.60
C HIS A 31 7.24 -3.00 -3.26
N PHE A 32 7.88 -2.63 -2.14
CA PHE A 32 8.11 -1.24 -1.77
C PHE A 32 8.86 -0.46 -2.88
N ARG A 33 9.92 -1.05 -3.46
CA ARG A 33 10.64 -0.42 -4.58
C ARG A 33 9.76 -0.24 -5.80
N ALA A 34 8.99 -1.26 -6.17
CA ALA A 34 8.08 -1.18 -7.33
C ALA A 34 7.03 -0.09 -7.13
N GLN A 35 6.40 -0.04 -5.97
CA GLN A 35 5.41 0.99 -5.62
C GLN A 35 6.01 2.39 -5.60
N LEU A 36 7.24 2.56 -5.10
CA LEU A 36 7.95 3.84 -5.11
C LEU A 36 8.21 4.33 -6.53
N ILE A 37 8.63 3.43 -7.44
CA ILE A 37 8.84 3.75 -8.85
C ILE A 37 7.52 4.14 -9.53
N VAL A 38 6.45 3.38 -9.31
CA VAL A 38 5.13 3.68 -9.85
C VAL A 38 4.60 5.03 -9.34
N ALA A 39 4.75 5.29 -8.03
CA ALA A 39 4.36 6.57 -7.43
C ALA A 39 5.12 7.75 -8.05
N ALA A 40 6.44 7.63 -8.17
CA ALA A 40 7.27 8.66 -8.81
C ALA A 40 6.88 8.88 -10.27
N ALA A 41 6.69 7.81 -11.05
CA ALA A 41 6.27 7.90 -12.45
C ALA A 41 4.88 8.56 -12.58
N ALA A 42 3.93 8.21 -11.71
CA ALA A 42 2.60 8.81 -11.71
C ALA A 42 2.64 10.32 -11.40
N LEU A 43 3.47 10.73 -10.43
CA LEU A 43 3.64 12.15 -10.10
C LEU A 43 4.32 12.94 -11.23
N VAL A 44 5.34 12.36 -11.88
CA VAL A 44 5.97 13.00 -13.06
C VAL A 44 4.96 13.11 -14.20
N PHE A 45 4.22 12.05 -14.46
CA PHE A 45 3.20 12.04 -15.51
C PHE A 45 2.06 13.02 -15.21
N SER A 46 1.66 13.19 -13.95
CA SER A 46 0.62 14.15 -13.55
C SER A 46 1.01 15.59 -13.86
N ALA A 47 2.27 15.95 -13.67
CA ALA A 47 2.79 17.26 -14.02
C ALA A 47 2.80 17.46 -15.54
N TRP A 48 3.24 16.44 -16.30
CA TRP A 48 3.24 16.48 -17.76
C TRP A 48 1.82 16.55 -18.34
N ALA A 49 0.86 15.80 -17.74
CA ALA A 49 -0.54 15.79 -18.17
C ALA A 49 -1.33 17.05 -17.73
N GLY A 50 -0.67 17.99 -17.04
CA GLY A 50 -1.28 19.26 -16.63
C GLY A 50 -2.40 19.09 -15.59
N LEU A 51 -2.27 18.14 -14.66
CA LEU A 51 -3.24 17.96 -13.58
C LEU A 51 -3.26 19.20 -12.67
N PRO A 52 -4.44 19.65 -12.22
CA PRO A 52 -4.53 20.73 -11.26
C PRO A 52 -3.92 20.31 -9.90
N PRO A 53 -3.44 21.27 -9.09
CA PRO A 53 -2.76 20.96 -7.82
C PRO A 53 -3.52 20.05 -6.86
N VAL A 54 -4.84 20.18 -6.81
CA VAL A 54 -5.68 19.33 -5.94
C VAL A 54 -5.65 17.86 -6.36
N GLU A 55 -5.65 17.59 -7.66
CA GLU A 55 -5.56 16.23 -8.19
C GLU A 55 -4.16 15.63 -7.98
N ILE A 56 -3.10 16.44 -8.13
CA ILE A 56 -1.73 16.04 -7.81
C ILE A 56 -1.61 15.72 -6.31
N ALA A 57 -2.19 16.54 -5.45
CA ALA A 57 -2.19 16.29 -4.00
C ALA A 57 -2.93 14.99 -3.65
N LEU A 58 -4.08 14.73 -4.27
CA LEU A 58 -4.83 13.48 -4.10
C LEU A 58 -4.00 12.26 -4.53
N LEU A 59 -3.32 12.34 -5.67
CA LEU A 59 -2.44 11.30 -6.15
C LEU A 59 -1.26 11.06 -5.20
N ALA A 60 -0.65 12.14 -4.71
CA ALA A 60 0.46 12.05 -3.76
C ALA A 60 0.04 11.42 -2.42
N VAL A 61 -1.14 11.79 -1.89
CA VAL A 61 -1.68 11.22 -0.65
C VAL A 61 -1.99 9.73 -0.83
N THR A 62 -2.63 9.33 -1.93
CA THR A 62 -2.91 7.92 -2.18
C THR A 62 -1.64 7.09 -2.36
N ALA A 63 -0.64 7.61 -3.07
CA ALA A 63 0.67 6.97 -3.19
C ALA A 63 1.37 6.82 -1.83
N ALA A 64 1.33 7.85 -0.99
CA ALA A 64 1.88 7.81 0.37
C ALA A 64 1.19 6.76 1.25
N LEU A 65 -0.14 6.61 1.13
CA LEU A 65 -0.90 5.58 1.85
C LEU A 65 -0.49 4.16 1.44
N VAL A 66 -0.27 3.91 0.15
CA VAL A 66 0.24 2.61 -0.33
C VAL A 66 1.61 2.31 0.25
N LEU A 67 2.54 3.26 0.20
CA LEU A 67 3.89 3.10 0.75
C LEU A 67 3.86 2.91 2.28
N ALA A 68 2.99 3.62 2.98
CA ALA A 68 2.81 3.47 4.43
C ALA A 68 2.24 2.08 4.78
N ALA A 69 1.25 1.59 4.02
CA ALA A 69 0.71 0.25 4.21
C ALA A 69 1.78 -0.83 4.00
N GLU A 70 2.66 -0.67 2.99
CA GLU A 70 3.78 -1.59 2.74
C GLU A 70 4.81 -1.59 3.87
N LEU A 71 5.12 -0.42 4.44
CA LEU A 71 6.00 -0.31 5.61
C LEU A 71 5.40 -1.01 6.83
N LEU A 72 4.10 -0.85 7.07
CA LEU A 72 3.39 -1.52 8.16
C LEU A 72 3.34 -3.03 7.92
N ASN A 73 3.07 -3.49 6.70
CA ASN A 73 3.14 -4.90 6.34
C ASN A 73 4.53 -5.48 6.65
N THR A 74 5.58 -4.79 6.22
CA THR A 74 6.97 -5.20 6.51
C THR A 74 7.22 -5.32 8.02
N ALA A 75 6.74 -4.36 8.82
CA ALA A 75 6.89 -4.41 10.27
C ALA A 75 6.14 -5.60 10.89
N VAL A 76 4.92 -5.89 10.43
CA VAL A 76 4.13 -7.06 10.86
C VAL A 76 4.84 -8.36 10.49
N GLU A 77 5.40 -8.48 9.29
CA GLU A 77 6.16 -9.66 8.87
C GLU A 77 7.37 -9.90 9.79
N ILE A 78 8.15 -8.86 10.07
CA ILE A 78 9.30 -8.95 10.99
C ILE A 78 8.86 -9.38 12.38
N LEU A 79 7.81 -8.77 12.93
CA LEU A 79 7.29 -9.12 14.25
C LEU A 79 6.74 -10.55 14.32
N ALA A 80 6.00 -10.98 13.29
CA ALA A 80 5.46 -12.33 13.20
C ALA A 80 6.59 -13.38 13.17
N ASP A 81 7.66 -13.11 12.42
CA ASP A 81 8.82 -14.02 12.34
C ASP A 81 9.64 -14.05 13.63
N LEU A 82 9.74 -12.93 14.34
CA LEU A 82 10.42 -12.86 15.64
C LEU A 82 9.65 -13.59 16.75
N LEU A 83 8.33 -13.45 16.78
CA LEU A 83 7.49 -14.02 17.84
C LEU A 83 7.19 -15.50 17.62
N HIS A 84 7.10 -15.93 16.37
CA HIS A 84 6.73 -17.30 15.98
C HIS A 84 7.66 -17.85 14.89
N PRO A 85 8.92 -18.19 15.22
CA PRO A 85 9.88 -18.75 14.25
C PRO A 85 9.37 -20.05 13.60
N ALA A 86 8.53 -20.81 14.31
CA ALA A 86 7.94 -22.08 13.84
C ALA A 86 6.69 -21.88 12.92
N ARG A 87 6.38 -20.67 12.50
CA ARG A 87 5.30 -20.36 11.55
C ARG A 87 3.91 -20.89 11.98
N GLY A 88 3.45 -20.48 13.17
CA GLY A 88 2.12 -20.82 13.66
C GLY A 88 0.98 -20.21 12.85
N PRO A 89 -0.26 -20.79 12.93
CA PRO A 89 -1.41 -20.30 12.16
C PRO A 89 -1.76 -18.82 12.43
N ALA A 90 -1.56 -18.34 13.64
CA ALA A 90 -1.81 -16.94 14.02
C ALA A 90 -0.81 -15.99 13.33
N ALA A 91 0.47 -16.36 13.26
CA ALA A 91 1.48 -15.57 12.57
C ALA A 91 1.20 -15.49 11.05
N ALA A 92 0.77 -16.61 10.45
CA ALA A 92 0.35 -16.63 9.05
C ALA A 92 -0.86 -15.71 8.81
N ALA A 93 -1.88 -15.80 9.67
CA ALA A 93 -3.05 -14.93 9.56
C ALA A 93 -2.71 -13.44 9.70
N ALA A 94 -1.79 -13.07 10.61
CA ALA A 94 -1.35 -11.68 10.77
C ALA A 94 -0.67 -11.16 9.49
N LYS A 95 0.18 -11.95 8.86
CA LYS A 95 0.83 -11.61 7.59
C LYS A 95 -0.19 -11.46 6.46
N ASP A 96 -1.16 -12.39 6.35
CA ASP A 96 -2.20 -12.33 5.32
C ASP A 96 -3.07 -11.08 5.47
N VAL A 97 -3.45 -10.73 6.71
CA VAL A 97 -4.24 -9.51 7.00
C VAL A 97 -3.46 -8.25 6.64
N SER A 98 -2.18 -8.18 7.01
CA SER A 98 -1.37 -7.01 6.69
C SER A 98 -1.12 -6.86 5.17
N ALA A 99 -0.91 -7.96 4.46
CA ALA A 99 -0.83 -7.96 3.00
C ALA A 99 -2.16 -7.53 2.34
N GLY A 100 -3.30 -7.93 2.93
CA GLY A 100 -4.64 -7.49 2.52
C GLY A 100 -4.80 -5.97 2.61
N ALA A 101 -4.26 -5.33 3.65
CA ALA A 101 -4.28 -3.87 3.79
C ALA A 101 -3.49 -3.18 2.66
N VAL A 102 -2.32 -3.72 2.28
CA VAL A 102 -1.55 -3.22 1.13
C VAL A 102 -2.35 -3.33 -0.17
N LEU A 103 -3.01 -4.48 -0.39
CA LEU A 103 -3.84 -4.70 -1.58
C LEU A 103 -4.98 -3.69 -1.67
N MET A 104 -5.66 -3.41 -0.56
CA MET A 104 -6.73 -2.40 -0.49
C MET A 104 -6.21 -0.99 -0.81
N ALA A 105 -5.09 -0.60 -0.22
CA ALA A 105 -4.47 0.70 -0.47
C ALA A 105 -4.04 0.84 -1.95
N ALA A 106 -3.41 -0.19 -2.52
CA ALA A 106 -3.00 -0.22 -3.92
C ALA A 106 -4.21 -0.17 -4.87
N GLY A 107 -5.29 -0.88 -4.55
CA GLY A 107 -6.55 -0.82 -5.29
C GLY A 107 -7.16 0.57 -5.30
N ALA A 108 -7.18 1.24 -4.15
CA ALA A 108 -7.66 2.62 -4.05
C ALA A 108 -6.79 3.59 -4.86
N ALA A 109 -5.45 3.46 -4.80
CA ALA A 109 -4.54 4.29 -5.57
C ALA A 109 -4.68 4.06 -7.08
N LEU A 110 -4.87 2.80 -7.52
CA LEU A 110 -5.17 2.48 -8.92
C LEU A 110 -6.47 3.13 -9.37
N ALA A 111 -7.52 3.06 -8.54
CA ALA A 111 -8.81 3.69 -8.81
C ALA A 111 -8.67 5.19 -9.01
N VAL A 112 -7.96 5.87 -8.10
CA VAL A 112 -7.69 7.31 -8.22
C VAL A 112 -6.87 7.61 -9.48
N GLY A 113 -5.82 6.85 -9.76
CA GLY A 113 -5.00 7.02 -10.96
C GLY A 113 -5.82 6.89 -12.24
N LEU A 114 -6.68 5.88 -12.34
CA LEU A 114 -7.57 5.70 -13.50
C LEU A 114 -8.56 6.86 -13.66
N LEU A 115 -9.17 7.32 -12.56
CA LEU A 115 -10.09 8.46 -12.58
C LEU A 115 -9.41 9.74 -13.06
N LEU A 116 -8.16 9.96 -12.69
CA LEU A 116 -7.43 11.17 -13.03
C LEU A 116 -6.82 11.13 -14.44
N PHE A 117 -6.27 9.99 -14.85
CA PHE A 117 -5.52 9.90 -16.12
C PHE A 117 -6.36 9.47 -17.31
N LEU A 118 -7.35 8.58 -17.13
CA LEU A 118 -8.11 8.01 -18.24
C LEU A 118 -8.81 9.09 -19.10
N PRO A 119 -9.46 10.12 -18.52
CA PRO A 119 -10.08 11.18 -19.30
C PRO A 119 -9.09 12.00 -20.14
N ARG A 120 -7.81 12.03 -19.71
CA ARG A 120 -6.75 12.82 -20.36
C ARG A 120 -6.02 12.07 -21.46
N LEU A 121 -5.97 10.74 -21.39
CA LEU A 121 -5.29 9.90 -22.36
C LEU A 121 -6.15 9.61 -23.61
N GLY A 122 -7.46 9.69 -23.50
CA GLY A 122 -8.34 9.09 -24.49
C GLY A 122 -9.02 10.06 -25.43
N GLY A 123 -8.95 11.37 -25.31
CA GLY A 123 -9.93 12.21 -26.02
C GLY A 123 -11.37 11.69 -25.82
N ALA A 124 -11.54 10.87 -24.78
CA ALA A 124 -12.68 10.00 -24.56
C ALA A 124 -13.83 10.79 -23.93
N SER A 125 -14.48 11.58 -24.75
CA SER A 125 -15.79 12.17 -24.50
C SER A 125 -16.88 11.12 -24.17
N HIS A 126 -16.56 9.82 -24.16
CA HIS A 126 -17.54 8.74 -24.03
C HIS A 126 -17.49 7.97 -22.71
N LEU A 127 -16.44 8.10 -21.90
CA LEU A 127 -16.42 7.51 -20.57
C LEU A 127 -16.91 8.53 -19.55
N SER A 128 -18.17 8.43 -19.17
CA SER A 128 -18.69 9.26 -18.10
C SER A 128 -18.01 8.90 -16.77
N ALA A 129 -17.85 9.86 -15.87
CA ALA A 129 -17.35 9.61 -14.51
C ALA A 129 -18.14 8.48 -13.82
N ARG A 130 -19.43 8.35 -14.13
CA ARG A 130 -20.31 7.29 -13.65
C ARG A 130 -19.88 5.91 -14.13
N SER A 131 -19.51 5.75 -15.41
CA SER A 131 -19.03 4.48 -15.96
C SER A 131 -17.72 4.05 -15.32
N ILE A 132 -16.81 4.98 -15.10
CA ILE A 132 -15.52 4.74 -14.44
C ILE A 132 -15.74 4.32 -12.99
N SER A 133 -16.60 5.04 -12.24
CA SER A 133 -16.91 4.71 -10.85
C SER A 133 -17.52 3.33 -10.71
N LEU A 134 -18.43 2.94 -11.60
CA LEU A 134 -19.05 1.60 -11.61
C LEU A 134 -18.01 0.52 -11.93
N ALA A 135 -17.11 0.74 -12.88
CA ALA A 135 -16.06 -0.20 -13.22
C ALA A 135 -15.09 -0.40 -12.03
N LEU A 136 -14.74 0.67 -11.34
CA LEU A 136 -13.88 0.62 -10.16
C LEU A 136 -14.55 -0.07 -8.96
N ALA A 137 -15.84 0.19 -8.75
CA ALA A 137 -16.63 -0.51 -7.73
C ALA A 137 -16.71 -2.01 -8.03
N ALA A 138 -16.93 -2.39 -9.29
CA ALA A 138 -16.96 -3.77 -9.73
C ALA A 138 -15.58 -4.45 -9.56
N LEU A 139 -14.48 -3.77 -9.90
CA LEU A 139 -13.11 -4.27 -9.71
C LEU A 139 -12.81 -4.46 -8.22
N SER A 140 -13.15 -3.49 -7.37
CA SER A 140 -12.95 -3.59 -5.92
C SER A 140 -13.72 -4.75 -5.32
N LEU A 141 -14.97 -4.93 -5.75
CA LEU A 141 -15.81 -6.05 -5.33
C LEU A 141 -15.24 -7.40 -5.82
N ALA A 142 -14.75 -7.45 -7.05
CA ALA A 142 -14.14 -8.66 -7.61
C ALA A 142 -12.87 -9.06 -6.84
N ILE A 143 -12.01 -8.10 -6.48
CA ILE A 143 -10.82 -8.34 -5.66
C ILE A 143 -11.22 -8.86 -4.27
N LEU A 144 -12.24 -8.26 -3.65
CA LEU A 144 -12.75 -8.69 -2.34
C LEU A 144 -13.30 -10.11 -2.40
N VAL A 145 -14.13 -10.42 -3.40
CA VAL A 145 -14.72 -11.75 -3.60
C VAL A 145 -13.64 -12.78 -3.90
N ALA A 146 -12.67 -12.48 -4.75
CA ALA A 146 -11.55 -13.35 -5.04
C ALA A 146 -10.70 -13.63 -3.78
N GLY A 147 -10.47 -12.61 -2.94
CA GLY A 147 -9.78 -12.76 -1.67
C GLY A 147 -10.53 -13.68 -0.69
N ILE A 148 -11.86 -13.56 -0.60
CA ILE A 148 -12.71 -14.40 0.25
C ILE A 148 -12.80 -15.83 -0.29
N ALA A 149 -12.90 -15.99 -1.62
CA ALA A 149 -13.04 -17.27 -2.30
C ALA A 149 -11.73 -18.06 -2.42
N SER A 150 -10.58 -17.45 -2.15
CA SER A 150 -9.28 -18.10 -2.23
C SER A 150 -9.23 -19.31 -1.26
N PRO A 151 -8.99 -20.53 -1.73
CA PRO A 151 -8.91 -21.70 -0.87
C PRO A 151 -7.78 -21.49 0.14
N ARG A 152 -8.07 -21.72 1.42
CA ARG A 152 -7.03 -21.74 2.45
C ARG A 152 -5.98 -22.77 2.04
N PRO A 153 -4.67 -22.44 2.06
CA PRO A 153 -3.64 -23.41 1.79
C PRO A 153 -3.82 -24.59 2.74
N PRO A 154 -3.60 -25.85 2.26
CA PRO A 154 -3.75 -27.03 3.09
C PRO A 154 -2.89 -26.86 4.34
N ARG A 155 -3.49 -27.05 5.53
CA ARG A 155 -2.77 -27.08 6.80
C ARG A 155 -1.70 -28.16 6.65
N SER A 156 -0.45 -27.79 6.54
CA SER A 156 0.64 -28.74 6.67
C SER A 156 0.58 -29.29 8.09
N GLN A 157 0.09 -30.50 8.20
CA GLN A 157 0.27 -31.30 9.43
C GLN A 157 1.77 -31.60 9.50
N ARG A 158 2.44 -30.90 10.40
CA ARG A 158 3.71 -31.34 10.98
C ARG A 158 3.69 -31.01 12.47
#